data_6c8a9b40f90f5916a463bd39cb47d746
#
_entry.id   6c8a9b40f90f5916a463bd39cb47d746
#
_cell.length_a   1.000
_cell.length_b   1.000
_cell.length_c   1.000
_cell.angle_alpha   90.00
_cell.angle_beta   90.00
_cell.angle_gamma   90.00
#
_symmetry.space_group_name_H-M   'P 1'
#
loop_
_entity.id
_entity.type
_entity.pdbx_description
1 polymer ?
#
loop_
_entity_poly.entity_id
_entity_poly.type
_entity_poly.pdbx_seq_one_letter_code
_entity_poly.pdbx_strand_id
1 'polypeptide(L)'
;GAMIGEGTSYPDLKYTDKLTTEEYGVGCRKDSDLTDYINNFFKDTYASGEMEKTAKNYGVQEAILKQDKPGKYVEGDDVKYIKKKGTLIVGITEFEPMDYKDKDGNWIGFDADMASLLAKKLGVKVKFVVIDWDTKAMELKSKNIDVVWNGMTLTDEVKNAMNCTTAYCNNAQVVVVPSK
;
A
#
# COMPACT_ATOMS: atom_id res chain seq x y z
N GLY A 1 15.73 -22.70 -10.55
CA GLY A 1 16.40 -22.92 -10.82
C GLY A 1 16.64 -23.24 -10.92
N ALA A 2 16.63 -23.40 -11.07
CA ALA A 2 17.20 -23.75 -11.40
C ALA A 2 17.65 -23.99 -11.36
N MET A 3 18.00 -24.28 -11.42
CA MET A 3 18.76 -24.49 -11.46
C MET A 3 19.14 -24.70 -10.94
N ILE A 4 19.31 -24.72 -10.62
CA ILE A 4 20.00 -24.97 -10.29
C ILE A 4 20.13 -25.66 -9.95
N GLY A 5 20.06 -25.98 -9.86
CA GLY A 5 20.64 -26.66 -9.78
C GLY A 5 20.58 -27.32 -9.72
N GLU A 6 20.75 -27.60 -9.90
CA GLU A 6 21.15 -28.06 -10.05
C GLU A 6 21.35 -28.05 -10.20
N GLY A 7 21.48 -28.14 -10.05
CA GLY A 7 22.17 -27.85 -10.16
C GLY A 7 22.03 -27.27 -9.93
N THR A 8 22.21 -27.16 -10.05
CA THR A 8 22.38 -26.51 -9.90
C THR A 8 22.19 -26.02 -9.35
N SER A 9 22.36 -26.21 -9.25
CA SER A 9 22.45 -25.70 -8.83
C SER A 9 22.12 -25.32 -8.24
N TYR A 10 22.20 -25.44 -8.01
CA TYR A 10 22.08 -24.88 -7.43
C TYR A 10 21.56 -25.02 -6.61
N PRO A 11 21.60 -25.44 -6.39
CA PRO A 11 21.12 -25.31 -5.68
C PRO A 11 20.59 -24.93 -4.92
N ASP A 12 20.77 -24.72 -4.75
CA ASP A 12 20.48 -24.04 -4.24
C ASP A 12 19.87 -23.26 -3.99
N LEU A 13 19.83 -23.15 -4.04
CA LEU A 13 19.47 -22.23 -3.96
C LEU A 13 18.54 -21.95 -3.53
N LYS A 14 18.35 -22.29 -3.36
CA LYS A 14 17.59 -21.84 -3.11
C LYS A 14 16.94 -21.15 -2.39
N TYR A 15 17.01 -20.88 -1.78
CA TYR A 15 16.68 -20.04 -1.20
C TYR A 15 16.24 -19.13 -0.95
N THR A 16 16.12 -19.32 -0.47
CA THR A 16 16.49 -18.03 -0.38
C THR A 16 15.52 -17.04 -0.71
N ASP A 17 14.92 -17.30 -1.45
CA ASP A 17 14.04 -16.44 -2.05
C ASP A 17 13.00 -15.90 -1.20
N LYS A 18 12.55 -16.64 -0.26
CA LYS A 18 11.57 -16.16 0.68
C LYS A 18 12.14 -15.04 1.50
N LEU A 19 13.44 -15.00 1.61
CA LEU A 19 14.11 -13.94 2.33
C LEU A 19 13.95 -12.60 1.64
N THR A 20 13.54 -12.62 0.39
CA THR A 20 13.39 -11.39 -0.37
C THR A 20 11.95 -10.94 -0.51
N THR A 21 11.03 -11.56 0.21
CA THR A 21 9.65 -11.13 0.19
C THR A 21 9.55 -9.74 0.80
N GLU A 22 9.02 -8.81 0.04
CA GLU A 22 8.86 -7.43 0.48
C GLU A 22 7.44 -7.18 0.96
N GLU A 23 7.31 -6.35 1.98
CA GLU A 23 6.03 -5.99 2.54
C GLU A 23 5.68 -4.57 2.16
N TYR A 24 4.43 -4.35 1.78
CA TYR A 24 3.94 -3.04 1.35
C TYR A 24 3.16 -2.37 2.48
N GLY A 25 3.35 -1.07 2.61
CA GLY A 25 2.59 -0.25 3.55
C GLY A 25 2.28 1.10 2.96
N VAL A 26 1.47 1.86 3.66
CA VAL A 26 1.07 3.20 3.25
C VAL A 26 1.91 4.21 4.04
N GLY A 27 2.41 5.23 3.36
CA GLY A 27 3.19 6.29 4.00
C GLY A 27 2.34 7.53 4.23
N CYS A 28 2.41 8.07 5.44
CA CYS A 28 1.75 9.30 5.83
C CYS A 28 2.80 10.31 6.25
N ARG A 29 2.40 11.57 6.42
CA ARG A 29 3.31 12.59 6.94
C ARG A 29 3.86 12.14 8.28
N LYS A 30 5.05 12.58 8.63
CA LYS A 30 5.64 12.28 9.93
C LYS A 30 4.69 12.77 11.03
N ASP A 31 4.49 11.92 12.02
CA ASP A 31 3.62 12.22 13.17
C ASP A 31 2.15 12.37 12.81
N SER A 32 1.75 11.92 11.63
CA SER A 32 0.35 12.00 11.21
C SER A 32 -0.51 11.02 11.99
N ASP A 33 -1.66 11.50 12.47
CA ASP A 33 -2.66 10.64 13.10
C ASP A 33 -3.40 9.76 12.08
N LEU A 34 -3.26 10.08 10.80
CA LEU A 34 -3.87 9.28 9.74
C LEU A 34 -3.32 7.86 9.71
N THR A 35 -2.08 7.67 10.12
CA THR A 35 -1.45 6.35 10.14
C THR A 35 -2.24 5.36 11.00
N ASP A 36 -2.59 5.75 12.22
CA ASP A 36 -3.37 4.89 13.10
C ASP A 36 -4.81 4.73 12.59
N TYR A 37 -5.35 5.77 11.97
CA TYR A 37 -6.66 5.67 11.34
C TYR A 37 -6.64 4.60 10.26
N ILE A 38 -5.61 4.58 9.43
CA ILE A 38 -5.48 3.59 8.35
C ILE A 38 -5.26 2.19 8.93
N ASN A 39 -4.48 2.06 9.99
CA ASN A 39 -4.29 0.76 10.63
C ASN A 39 -5.61 0.19 11.12
N ASN A 40 -6.47 1.03 11.71
CA ASN A 40 -7.82 0.59 12.11
C ASN A 40 -8.68 0.26 10.90
N PHE A 41 -8.57 1.04 9.84
CA PHE A 41 -9.27 0.78 8.59
C PHE A 41 -8.88 -0.57 8.01
N PHE A 42 -7.57 -0.90 8.03
CA PHE A 42 -7.11 -2.20 7.56
C PHE A 42 -7.67 -3.34 8.42
N LYS A 43 -7.67 -3.15 9.74
CA LYS A 43 -8.22 -4.17 10.63
C LYS A 43 -9.71 -4.41 10.32
N ASP A 44 -10.46 -3.32 10.17
CA ASP A 44 -11.89 -3.41 9.93
C ASP A 44 -12.22 -4.03 8.58
N THR A 45 -11.51 -3.62 7.52
CA THR A 45 -11.78 -4.16 6.17
C THR A 45 -11.29 -5.60 6.05
N TYR A 46 -10.23 -5.95 6.76
CA TYR A 46 -9.78 -7.35 6.78
C TYR A 46 -10.83 -8.23 7.47
N ALA A 47 -11.33 -7.80 8.62
CA ALA A 47 -12.32 -8.56 9.40
C ALA A 47 -13.65 -8.68 8.67
N SER A 48 -14.07 -7.64 7.96
CA SER A 48 -15.36 -7.64 7.25
C SER A 48 -15.30 -8.41 5.93
N GLY A 49 -14.10 -8.68 5.42
CA GLY A 49 -13.92 -9.31 4.12
C GLY A 49 -13.82 -8.32 2.96
N GLU A 50 -13.97 -7.02 3.22
CA GLU A 50 -13.88 -6.02 2.16
C GLU A 50 -12.50 -5.98 1.52
N MET A 51 -11.45 -6.13 2.34
CA MET A 51 -10.08 -6.14 1.83
C MET A 51 -9.86 -7.33 0.89
N GLU A 52 -10.31 -8.51 1.31
CA GLU A 52 -10.16 -9.71 0.47
C GLU A 52 -10.97 -9.60 -0.81
N LYS A 53 -12.19 -9.08 -0.71
CA LYS A 53 -13.04 -8.90 -1.87
C LYS A 53 -12.39 -7.96 -2.89
N THR A 54 -11.82 -6.87 -2.42
CA THR A 54 -11.12 -5.92 -3.27
C THR A 54 -9.90 -6.58 -3.91
N ALA A 55 -9.15 -7.34 -3.10
CA ALA A 55 -7.97 -8.03 -3.62
C ALA A 55 -8.30 -9.04 -4.69
N LYS A 56 -9.43 -9.76 -4.55
CA LYS A 56 -9.84 -10.76 -5.55
C LYS A 56 -10.12 -10.13 -6.91
N ASN A 57 -10.55 -8.87 -6.92
CA ASN A 57 -10.80 -8.18 -8.18
C ASN A 57 -9.53 -8.02 -9.01
N TYR A 58 -8.38 -8.10 -8.36
CA TYR A 58 -7.08 -7.89 -9.01
C TYR A 58 -6.15 -9.09 -8.90
N GLY A 59 -6.66 -10.20 -8.37
CA GLY A 59 -5.88 -11.44 -8.27
C GLY A 59 -4.77 -11.40 -7.23
N VAL A 60 -4.86 -10.52 -6.23
CA VAL A 60 -3.82 -10.40 -5.21
C VAL A 60 -4.26 -10.88 -3.83
N GLN A 61 -5.34 -11.65 -3.77
CA GLN A 61 -5.88 -12.10 -2.48
C GLN A 61 -4.90 -12.97 -1.69
N GLU A 62 -4.00 -13.67 -2.37
CA GLU A 62 -3.02 -14.52 -1.68
C GLU A 62 -1.88 -13.70 -1.08
N ALA A 63 -1.77 -12.45 -1.45
CA ALA A 63 -0.69 -11.59 -0.96
C ALA A 63 -1.09 -10.74 0.23
N ILE A 64 -2.36 -10.73 0.61
CA ILE A 64 -2.84 -9.92 1.74
C ILE A 64 -2.31 -10.48 3.04
N LEU A 65 -1.84 -9.59 3.90
CA LEU A 65 -1.37 -9.96 5.23
C LEU A 65 -2.48 -9.78 6.26
N LYS A 66 -2.45 -10.60 7.30
CA LYS A 66 -3.43 -10.54 8.38
C LYS A 66 -3.38 -9.18 9.08
N GLN A 67 -4.55 -8.63 9.35
CA GLN A 67 -4.68 -7.31 10.00
C GLN A 67 -5.42 -7.49 11.31
N ASP A 68 -4.69 -7.74 12.40
CA ASP A 68 -5.30 -7.95 13.71
C ASP A 68 -4.78 -6.98 14.77
N LYS A 69 -3.99 -5.98 14.37
CA LYS A 69 -3.42 -5.02 15.31
C LYS A 69 -4.05 -3.64 15.09
N PRO A 70 -4.97 -3.23 15.96
CA PRO A 70 -5.58 -1.91 15.79
C PRO A 70 -4.57 -0.81 16.11
N GLY A 71 -4.74 0.32 15.46
CA GLY A 71 -4.02 1.52 15.83
C GLY A 71 -4.69 2.17 17.04
N LYS A 72 -3.94 2.93 17.79
CA LYS A 72 -4.49 3.72 18.89
C LYS A 72 -4.84 5.08 18.35
N TYR A 73 -5.94 5.14 17.63
CA TYR A 73 -6.30 6.36 16.92
C TYR A 73 -6.99 7.36 17.84
N VAL A 74 -6.43 8.57 17.84
CA VAL A 74 -7.08 9.76 18.44
C VAL A 74 -7.01 10.82 17.35
N GLU A 75 -8.16 11.41 17.02
CA GLU A 75 -8.19 12.39 15.95
C GLU A 75 -7.30 13.57 16.27
N GLY A 76 -6.36 13.86 15.39
CA GLY A 76 -5.40 14.93 15.54
C GLY A 76 -5.45 15.87 14.35
N ASP A 77 -4.36 16.63 14.17
CA ASP A 77 -4.34 17.74 13.24
C ASP A 77 -4.41 17.29 11.77
N ASP A 78 -3.79 16.18 11.44
CA ASP A 78 -3.70 15.80 10.02
C ASP A 78 -5.02 15.29 9.48
N VAL A 79 -5.71 14.43 10.23
CA VAL A 79 -7.03 13.97 9.82
C VAL A 79 -8.01 15.14 9.76
N LYS A 80 -7.95 16.04 10.75
CA LYS A 80 -8.80 17.24 10.74
C LYS A 80 -8.53 18.09 9.50
N TYR A 81 -7.27 18.27 9.15
CA TYR A 81 -6.87 19.02 7.96
C TYR A 81 -7.46 18.39 6.70
N ILE A 82 -7.35 17.06 6.56
CA ILE A 82 -7.87 16.35 5.39
C ILE A 82 -9.39 16.46 5.32
N LYS A 83 -10.08 16.29 6.46
CA LYS A 83 -11.53 16.41 6.51
C LYS A 83 -11.99 17.82 6.15
N LYS A 84 -11.29 18.83 6.67
CA LYS A 84 -11.64 20.22 6.39
C LYS A 84 -11.43 20.55 4.93
N LYS A 85 -10.36 20.04 4.34
CA LYS A 85 -10.06 20.21 2.94
C LYS A 85 -11.07 19.47 2.04
N GLY A 86 -11.63 18.36 2.56
CA GLY A 86 -12.62 17.58 1.85
C GLY A 86 -12.05 16.64 0.80
N THR A 87 -10.74 16.42 0.80
CA THR A 87 -10.09 15.59 -0.20
C THR A 87 -8.92 14.85 0.41
N LEU A 88 -8.81 13.56 0.08
CA LEU A 88 -7.62 12.76 0.40
C LEU A 88 -6.81 12.68 -0.89
N ILE A 89 -5.61 13.24 -0.87
CA ILE A 89 -4.73 13.24 -2.05
C ILE A 89 -3.75 12.08 -1.92
N VAL A 90 -3.79 11.18 -2.89
CA VAL A 90 -3.00 9.94 -2.88
C VAL A 90 -1.89 10.06 -3.92
N GLY A 91 -0.65 9.99 -3.48
CA GLY A 91 0.52 10.01 -4.37
C GLY A 91 0.79 8.61 -4.89
N ILE A 92 0.86 8.47 -6.19
CA ILE A 92 1.01 7.17 -6.84
C ILE A 92 1.94 7.27 -8.05
N THR A 93 2.35 6.11 -8.54
CA THR A 93 2.91 5.95 -9.88
C THR A 93 2.14 4.79 -10.52
N GLU A 94 2.31 4.62 -11.81
CA GLU A 94 1.65 3.50 -12.48
C GLU A 94 2.34 2.20 -12.11
N PHE A 95 1.62 1.29 -11.47
CA PHE A 95 2.18 0.05 -10.94
C PHE A 95 1.07 -1.00 -10.85
N GLU A 96 0.82 -1.67 -11.96
CA GLU A 96 -0.22 -2.70 -12.02
C GLU A 96 0.22 -3.93 -11.21
N PRO A 97 -0.64 -4.57 -10.41
CA PRO A 97 -2.08 -4.34 -10.29
C PRO A 97 -2.47 -3.44 -9.11
N MET A 98 -1.53 -2.70 -8.55
CA MET A 98 -1.78 -1.88 -7.36
C MET A 98 -2.41 -0.54 -7.74
N ASP A 99 -1.82 0.16 -8.71
CA ASP A 99 -2.34 1.44 -9.21
C ASP A 99 -2.09 1.50 -10.70
N TYR A 100 -3.14 1.56 -11.49
CA TYR A 100 -2.99 1.68 -12.94
C TYR A 100 -4.28 2.23 -13.53
N LYS A 101 -4.26 2.57 -14.80
CA LYS A 101 -5.43 3.15 -15.45
C LYS A 101 -6.18 2.12 -16.27
N ASP A 102 -7.51 2.19 -16.21
CA ASP A 102 -8.34 1.39 -17.10
C ASP A 102 -8.39 2.06 -18.48
N LYS A 103 -9.15 1.47 -19.39
CA LYS A 103 -9.24 1.96 -20.77
C LYS A 103 -9.87 3.36 -20.84
N ASP A 104 -10.62 3.76 -19.82
CA ASP A 104 -11.28 5.06 -19.78
C ASP A 104 -10.44 6.11 -19.06
N GLY A 105 -9.25 5.76 -18.62
CA GLY A 105 -8.36 6.68 -17.94
C GLY A 105 -8.60 6.82 -16.46
N ASN A 106 -9.43 5.96 -15.87
CA ASN A 106 -9.69 5.99 -14.43
C ASN A 106 -8.64 5.17 -13.68
N TRP A 107 -8.22 5.68 -12.53
CA TRP A 107 -7.29 4.95 -11.69
C TRP A 107 -8.00 3.79 -11.01
N ILE A 108 -7.47 2.59 -11.18
CA ILE A 108 -7.97 1.37 -10.58
C ILE A 108 -6.80 0.60 -10.00
N GLY A 109 -7.07 -0.53 -9.38
CA GLY A 109 -6.08 -1.39 -8.75
C GLY A 109 -6.40 -1.60 -7.29
N PHE A 110 -5.69 -2.52 -6.68
CA PHE A 110 -5.95 -2.85 -5.27
C PHE A 110 -5.75 -1.63 -4.38
N ASP A 111 -4.61 -0.93 -4.54
CA ASP A 111 -4.31 0.23 -3.73
C ASP A 111 -5.26 1.38 -4.02
N ALA A 112 -5.55 1.63 -5.30
CA ALA A 112 -6.45 2.71 -5.68
C ALA A 112 -7.85 2.49 -5.10
N ASP A 113 -8.35 1.25 -5.17
CA ASP A 113 -9.67 0.94 -4.65
C ASP A 113 -9.71 1.03 -3.13
N MET A 114 -8.66 0.57 -2.45
CA MET A 114 -8.58 0.68 -0.99
C MET A 114 -8.51 2.14 -0.57
N ALA A 115 -7.76 2.96 -1.29
CA ALA A 115 -7.68 4.39 -0.99
C ALA A 115 -9.03 5.07 -1.17
N SER A 116 -9.79 4.66 -2.17
CA SER A 116 -11.13 5.19 -2.39
C SER A 116 -12.07 4.81 -1.24
N LEU A 117 -11.97 3.59 -0.73
CA LEU A 117 -12.74 3.16 0.43
C LEU A 117 -12.37 3.98 1.67
N LEU A 118 -11.08 4.25 1.86
CA LEU A 118 -10.63 5.04 3.00
C LEU A 118 -11.20 6.45 2.92
N ALA A 119 -11.14 7.07 1.75
CA ALA A 119 -11.68 8.41 1.56
C ALA A 119 -13.18 8.44 1.89
N LYS A 120 -13.90 7.41 1.48
CA LYS A 120 -15.32 7.29 1.77
C LYS A 120 -15.56 7.21 3.27
N LYS A 121 -14.76 6.45 3.99
CA LYS A 121 -14.90 6.35 5.44
C LYS A 121 -14.56 7.65 6.14
N LEU A 122 -13.61 8.41 5.60
CA LEU A 122 -13.27 9.74 6.12
C LEU A 122 -14.32 10.79 5.76
N GLY A 123 -15.20 10.48 4.81
CA GLY A 123 -16.21 11.43 4.35
C GLY A 123 -15.67 12.47 3.39
N VAL A 124 -14.59 12.14 2.67
CA VAL A 124 -13.95 13.06 1.73
C VAL A 124 -13.86 12.42 0.36
N LYS A 125 -13.47 13.22 -0.64
CA LYS A 125 -13.23 12.74 -1.99
C LYS A 125 -11.80 12.22 -2.08
N VAL A 126 -11.57 11.30 -3.02
CA VAL A 126 -10.22 10.82 -3.28
C VAL A 126 -9.68 11.52 -4.53
N LYS A 127 -8.39 11.85 -4.52
CA LYS A 127 -7.72 12.42 -5.68
C LYS A 127 -6.39 11.71 -5.83
N PHE A 128 -6.10 11.19 -7.03
CA PHE A 128 -4.84 10.52 -7.31
C PHE A 128 -3.91 11.47 -8.05
N VAL A 129 -2.68 11.57 -7.59
CA VAL A 129 -1.67 12.45 -8.18
C VAL A 129 -0.44 11.60 -8.48
N VAL A 130 0.01 11.63 -9.73
CA VAL A 130 1.24 10.94 -10.11
C VAL A 130 2.42 11.76 -9.60
N ILE A 131 3.31 11.12 -8.86
CA ILE A 131 4.46 11.81 -8.27
C ILE A 131 5.76 11.21 -8.79
N ASP A 132 6.85 11.94 -8.58
CA ASP A 132 8.19 11.41 -8.75
C ASP A 132 8.47 10.57 -7.50
N TRP A 133 8.76 9.28 -7.69
CA TRP A 133 8.92 8.36 -6.57
C TRP A 133 10.02 8.82 -5.61
N ASP A 134 11.08 9.42 -6.15
CA ASP A 134 12.21 9.84 -5.33
C ASP A 134 11.87 11.03 -4.41
N THR A 135 10.81 11.78 -4.70
CA THR A 135 10.42 12.93 -3.90
C THR A 135 9.19 12.68 -3.04
N LYS A 136 8.78 11.43 -2.89
CA LYS A 136 7.52 11.11 -2.19
C LYS A 136 7.45 11.66 -0.77
N ALA A 137 8.55 11.59 -0.02
CA ALA A 137 8.55 12.11 1.35
C ALA A 137 8.40 13.63 1.37
N MET A 138 9.04 14.31 0.43
CA MET A 138 8.92 15.75 0.32
C MET A 138 7.49 16.15 -0.05
N GLU A 139 6.86 15.41 -0.95
CA GLU A 139 5.48 15.69 -1.35
C GLU A 139 4.52 15.58 -0.17
N LEU A 140 4.74 14.62 0.72
CA LEU A 140 3.97 14.50 1.94
C LEU A 140 4.19 15.71 2.86
N LYS A 141 5.44 16.06 3.07
CA LYS A 141 5.81 17.15 3.97
C LYS A 141 5.23 18.46 3.51
N SER A 142 5.24 18.72 2.21
CA SER A 142 4.74 19.98 1.64
C SER A 142 3.22 19.98 1.50
N LYS A 143 2.57 18.85 1.81
CA LYS A 143 1.12 18.70 1.71
C LYS A 143 0.59 18.70 0.29
N ASN A 144 1.46 18.44 -0.67
CA ASN A 144 1.03 18.21 -2.05
C ASN A 144 0.28 16.91 -2.18
N ILE A 145 0.59 15.93 -1.33
CA ILE A 145 -0.16 14.69 -1.19
C ILE A 145 -0.35 14.41 0.29
N ASP A 146 -1.32 13.55 0.61
CA ASP A 146 -1.63 13.19 1.99
C ASP A 146 -1.14 11.80 2.36
N VAL A 147 -1.05 10.90 1.39
CA VAL A 147 -0.54 9.55 1.58
C VAL A 147 0.21 9.12 0.33
N VAL A 148 1.15 8.18 0.52
CA VAL A 148 1.80 7.45 -0.57
C VAL A 148 1.25 6.03 -0.50
N TRP A 149 0.54 5.60 -1.53
CA TRP A 149 -0.14 4.30 -1.52
C TRP A 149 0.07 3.64 -2.87
N ASN A 150 1.21 2.97 -3.04
CA ASN A 150 1.63 2.52 -4.36
C ASN A 150 2.47 1.24 -4.28
N GLY A 151 2.02 0.27 -3.48
CA GLY A 151 2.80 -0.93 -3.29
C GLY A 151 4.19 -0.58 -2.75
N MET A 152 4.23 0.33 -1.79
CA MET A 152 5.50 0.85 -1.30
C MET A 152 6.13 -0.13 -0.31
N THR A 153 7.34 -0.57 -0.64
CA THR A 153 8.09 -1.47 0.23
C THR A 153 8.51 -0.76 1.51
N LEU A 154 8.27 -1.41 2.65
CA LEU A 154 8.59 -0.85 3.96
C LEU A 154 10.06 -1.08 4.29
N THR A 155 10.92 -0.27 3.68
CA THR A 155 12.36 -0.28 3.97
C THR A 155 12.63 0.59 5.19
N ASP A 156 13.82 0.45 5.78
CA ASP A 156 14.21 1.31 6.89
C ASP A 156 14.23 2.77 6.48
N GLU A 157 14.70 3.04 5.26
CA GLU A 157 14.72 4.39 4.73
C GLU A 157 13.32 5.00 4.68
N VAL A 158 12.36 4.24 4.17
CA VAL A 158 10.97 4.70 4.08
C VAL A 158 10.38 4.94 5.46
N LYS A 159 10.62 4.00 6.39
CA LYS A 159 10.09 4.13 7.75
C LYS A 159 10.68 5.33 8.48
N ASN A 160 11.90 5.71 8.15
CA ASN A 160 12.53 6.88 8.75
C ASN A 160 12.04 8.19 8.14
N ALA A 161 11.62 8.15 6.88
CA ALA A 161 11.24 9.35 6.14
C ALA A 161 9.77 9.74 6.34
N MET A 162 8.92 8.79 6.70
CA MET A 162 7.48 9.03 6.83
C MET A 162 6.89 8.10 7.88
N ASN A 163 5.66 8.40 8.30
CA ASN A 163 4.96 7.59 9.29
C ASN A 163 4.19 6.50 8.56
N CYS A 164 4.65 5.26 8.65
CA CYS A 164 4.11 4.15 7.85
C CYS A 164 3.11 3.32 8.63
N THR A 165 2.11 2.81 7.92
CA THR A 165 1.15 1.86 8.49
C THR A 165 1.79 0.50 8.66
N THR A 166 1.05 -0.42 9.28
CA THR A 166 1.44 -1.83 9.26
C THR A 166 1.42 -2.33 7.82
N ALA A 167 2.16 -3.39 7.57
CA ALA A 167 2.17 -4.00 6.24
C ALA A 167 0.79 -4.62 5.98
N TYR A 168 0.24 -4.38 4.78
CA TYR A 168 -1.07 -4.91 4.41
C TYR A 168 -0.98 -5.98 3.33
N CYS A 169 0.12 -6.03 2.63
CA CYS A 169 0.27 -6.90 1.47
C CYS A 169 1.75 -7.16 1.26
N ASN A 170 2.08 -8.24 0.58
CA ASN A 170 3.47 -8.49 0.21
C ASN A 170 3.56 -8.63 -1.31
N ASN A 171 4.79 -8.78 -1.81
CA ASN A 171 5.00 -8.84 -3.25
C ASN A 171 4.92 -10.26 -3.82
N ALA A 172 4.32 -11.18 -3.09
CA ALA A 172 4.26 -12.57 -3.52
C ALA A 172 3.52 -12.74 -4.84
N GLN A 173 2.58 -11.83 -5.14
CA GLN A 173 1.84 -11.92 -6.38
C GLN A 173 2.76 -11.86 -7.60
N VAL A 174 3.92 -11.24 -7.45
CA VAL A 174 4.86 -11.12 -8.56
C VAL A 174 5.53 -12.46 -8.84
N VAL A 175 5.72 -13.23 -7.80
CA VAL A 175 6.40 -14.51 -7.92
C VAL A 175 5.55 -15.54 -8.62
N VAL A 176 4.28 -15.36 -8.58
CA VAL A 176 3.35 -16.31 -9.16
C VAL A 176 3.50 -16.43 -10.65
N VAL A 177 4.11 -15.45 -11.20
CA VAL A 177 4.28 -15.47 -12.61
C VAL A 177 5.16 -16.59 -12.96
N PRO A 178 4.99 -17.51 -13.37
CA PRO A 178 5.91 -18.54 -13.61
C PRO A 178 5.79 -19.22 -14.87
N SER A 179 5.77 -19.28 -14.35
CA SER A 179 5.90 -19.97 -14.78
C SER A 179 6.19 -20.59 -15.32
N LYS A 180 6.41 -20.75 -15.21
CA LYS A 180 6.88 -21.42 -15.50
C LYS A 180 7.12 -21.57 -15.99
#